data_e3d95d1b33da18aee507aced9fe43633
#
_entry.id   e3d95d1b33da18aee507aced9fe43633
#
_cell.length_a   1.000
_cell.length_b   1.000
_cell.length_c   1.000
_cell.angle_alpha   90.00
_cell.angle_beta   90.00
_cell.angle_gamma   90.00
#
_symmetry.space_group_name_H-M   'P 1'
#
loop_
_entity.id
_entity.type
_entity.pdbx_description
1 polymer ?
#
loop_
_entity_poly.entity_id
_entity_poly.type
_entity_poly.pdbx_seq_one_letter_code
_entity_poly.pdbx_strand_id
1 'polypeptide(L)'
;IFQKKNITNRLKTQFKVQIAKAREAGVPSKYRILSVPAVKDLATFEPNWPEKTSADYWRSKFQNTPSRSFMREYMHVHMEDGAVFRAADMQWKKMLPLNEYDALVFYGDLSYKAAACYKGMVLVGKKGREFHIIHTFLRQSTRAVLVRWLYDLYEERGLQRCRKIRYLIEGLFSMDEFVNDFDAEGDTRGYYIPVRADKRPKGDKYDRIEATQSYFERRNVWFNIDERETPDQVELVDQYLAFEKGSGSMVDGPDAVEGALSLLNSVT
;
A
#
# COMPACT_ATOMS: atom_id res chain seq x y z
N ILE A 1 15.17 16.38 -6.06
CA ILE A 1 15.66 16.62 -7.44
C ILE A 1 14.55 16.41 -8.49
N PHE A 2 13.46 15.68 -8.20
CA PHE A 2 12.46 15.29 -9.19
C PHE A 2 11.09 15.98 -9.07
N GLN A 3 11.00 17.12 -8.43
CA GLN A 3 9.76 17.91 -8.46
C GLN A 3 9.54 18.54 -9.85
N LYS A 4 8.28 18.59 -10.31
CA LYS A 4 7.87 19.17 -11.60
C LYS A 4 8.47 20.56 -11.88
N LYS A 5 8.75 21.33 -10.83
CA LYS A 5 9.23 22.72 -10.91
C LYS A 5 10.76 22.85 -10.87
N ASN A 6 11.54 21.76 -10.77
CA ASN A 6 12.99 21.88 -10.74
C ASN A 6 13.57 22.02 -12.16
N ILE A 7 14.77 22.59 -12.23
CA ILE A 7 15.44 22.89 -13.50
C ILE A 7 15.73 21.63 -14.32
N THR A 8 16.06 20.52 -13.66
CA THR A 8 16.37 19.24 -14.32
C THR A 8 15.13 18.67 -15.05
N ASN A 9 13.97 18.76 -14.45
CA ASN A 9 12.71 18.31 -15.08
C ASN A 9 12.32 19.22 -16.26
N ARG A 10 12.53 20.54 -16.12
CA ARG A 10 12.30 21.49 -17.22
C ARG A 10 13.21 21.19 -18.40
N LEU A 11 14.50 20.99 -18.17
CA LEU A 11 15.46 20.62 -19.21
C LEU A 11 15.12 19.27 -19.85
N LYS A 12 14.77 18.27 -19.05
CA LYS A 12 14.35 16.95 -19.56
C LYS A 12 13.13 17.07 -20.48
N THR A 13 12.13 17.88 -20.11
CA THR A 13 10.94 18.13 -20.93
C THR A 13 11.31 18.85 -22.23
N GLN A 14 12.14 19.90 -22.17
CA GLN A 14 12.61 20.60 -23.37
C GLN A 14 13.39 19.67 -24.32
N PHE A 15 14.27 18.85 -23.78
CA PHE A 15 15.05 17.91 -24.59
C PHE A 15 14.16 16.84 -25.22
N LYS A 16 13.14 16.33 -24.51
CA LYS A 16 12.16 15.41 -25.10
C LYS A 16 11.46 16.02 -26.31
N VAL A 17 11.03 17.27 -26.21
CA VAL A 17 10.40 18.00 -27.32
C VAL A 17 11.37 18.16 -28.50
N GLN A 18 12.63 18.51 -28.26
CA GLN A 18 13.62 18.66 -29.34
C GLN A 18 13.97 17.31 -29.99
N ILE A 19 14.06 16.24 -29.20
CA ILE A 19 14.26 14.88 -29.72
C ILE A 19 13.09 14.45 -30.60
N ALA A 20 11.85 14.71 -30.18
CA ALA A 20 10.65 14.40 -30.94
C ALA A 20 10.62 15.15 -32.29
N LYS A 21 10.88 16.47 -32.26
CA LYS A 21 10.95 17.30 -33.48
C LYS A 21 12.04 16.82 -34.46
N ALA A 22 13.22 16.46 -33.96
CA ALA A 22 14.29 15.93 -34.80
C ALA A 22 13.88 14.60 -35.43
N ARG A 23 13.19 13.74 -34.66
CA ARG A 23 12.67 12.46 -35.18
C ARG A 23 11.62 12.65 -36.27
N GLU A 24 10.68 13.58 -36.08
CA GLU A 24 9.65 13.94 -37.08
C GLU A 24 10.28 14.52 -38.35
N ALA A 25 11.34 15.29 -38.19
CA ALA A 25 12.08 15.85 -39.34
C ALA A 25 13.07 14.89 -40.00
N GLY A 26 13.21 13.64 -39.49
CA GLY A 26 14.14 12.66 -40.03
C GLY A 26 15.62 13.01 -39.86
N VAL A 27 15.95 13.93 -38.91
CA VAL A 27 17.33 14.37 -38.66
C VAL A 27 17.86 13.90 -37.31
N PRO A 28 19.19 13.70 -37.18
CA PRO A 28 19.77 13.34 -35.88
C PRO A 28 19.51 14.41 -34.77
N SER A 29 19.06 13.99 -33.63
CA SER A 29 18.89 14.90 -32.49
C SER A 29 20.25 15.27 -31.87
N LYS A 30 20.43 16.55 -31.52
CA LYS A 30 21.58 17.04 -30.72
C LYS A 30 21.54 16.60 -29.28
N TYR A 31 20.40 16.10 -28.78
CA TYR A 31 20.18 15.75 -27.39
C TYR A 31 19.94 14.26 -27.23
N ARG A 32 20.45 13.72 -26.16
CA ARG A 32 20.15 12.37 -25.66
C ARG A 32 19.72 12.45 -24.20
N ILE A 33 18.73 11.66 -23.81
CA ILE A 33 18.33 11.47 -22.43
C ILE A 33 18.66 10.03 -22.06
N LEU A 34 19.61 9.83 -21.15
CA LEU A 34 19.87 8.55 -20.54
C LEU A 34 19.24 8.53 -19.16
N SER A 35 18.37 7.57 -18.91
CA SER A 35 17.78 7.30 -17.61
C SER A 35 18.08 5.87 -17.23
N VAL A 36 18.93 5.69 -16.22
CA VAL A 36 19.32 4.37 -15.71
C VAL A 36 18.75 4.23 -14.31
N PRO A 37 17.66 3.48 -14.11
CA PRO A 37 17.14 3.19 -12.78
C PRO A 37 18.16 2.37 -11.99
N ALA A 38 18.03 2.33 -10.67
CA ALA A 38 18.94 1.59 -9.81
C ALA A 38 18.86 0.08 -10.03
N VAL A 39 17.65 -0.42 -10.25
CA VAL A 39 17.39 -1.85 -10.52
C VAL A 39 16.58 -2.02 -11.80
N LYS A 40 16.66 -3.20 -12.42
CA LYS A 40 15.93 -3.54 -13.64
C LYS A 40 14.45 -3.72 -13.35
N ASP A 41 14.12 -4.39 -12.24
CA ASP A 41 12.77 -4.59 -11.78
C ASP A 41 12.72 -4.74 -10.24
N LEU A 42 11.55 -4.56 -9.65
CA LEU A 42 11.33 -4.63 -8.20
C LEU A 42 11.04 -6.07 -7.70
N ALA A 43 10.89 -7.05 -8.57
CA ALA A 43 10.67 -8.43 -8.14
C ALA A 43 12.00 -9.10 -7.79
N THR A 44 13.02 -8.87 -8.60
CA THR A 44 14.35 -9.46 -8.43
C THR A 44 15.33 -8.54 -7.71
N PHE A 45 15.14 -7.23 -7.80
CA PHE A 45 16.11 -6.19 -7.41
C PHE A 45 17.44 -6.30 -8.14
N GLU A 46 17.46 -6.90 -9.34
CA GLU A 46 18.67 -7.00 -10.14
C GLU A 46 19.21 -5.59 -10.45
N PRO A 47 20.43 -5.24 -10.01
CA PRO A 47 20.96 -3.89 -10.21
C PRO A 47 21.31 -3.64 -11.68
N ASN A 48 21.12 -2.39 -12.11
CA ASN A 48 21.66 -1.96 -13.40
C ASN A 48 23.18 -1.72 -13.38
N TRP A 49 23.75 -1.68 -12.18
CA TRP A 49 25.20 -1.57 -11.97
C TRP A 49 25.71 -2.61 -10.96
N PRO A 50 25.81 -3.89 -11.38
CA PRO A 50 26.11 -5.01 -10.47
C PRO A 50 27.50 -4.95 -9.86
N GLU A 51 28.47 -4.27 -10.53
CA GLU A 51 29.84 -4.10 -9.99
C GLU A 51 29.87 -3.18 -8.77
N LYS A 52 28.84 -2.35 -8.58
CA LYS A 52 28.79 -1.38 -7.48
C LYS A 52 27.85 -1.82 -6.36
N THR A 53 26.75 -2.48 -6.68
CA THR A 53 25.69 -2.80 -5.73
C THR A 53 25.10 -4.18 -6.00
N SER A 54 24.67 -4.88 -4.94
CA SER A 54 24.00 -6.16 -5.03
C SER A 54 22.48 -6.01 -5.02
N ALA A 55 21.76 -7.07 -5.39
CA ALA A 55 20.30 -7.15 -5.25
C ALA A 55 19.87 -7.01 -3.77
N ASP A 56 20.64 -7.60 -2.85
CA ASP A 56 20.33 -7.50 -1.41
C ASP A 56 20.50 -6.08 -0.86
N TYR A 57 21.50 -5.34 -1.37
CA TYR A 57 21.64 -3.91 -1.04
C TYR A 57 20.37 -3.14 -1.43
N TRP A 58 19.88 -3.34 -2.67
CA TRP A 58 18.71 -2.61 -3.16
C TRP A 58 17.42 -3.06 -2.49
N ARG A 59 17.30 -4.34 -2.15
CA ARG A 59 16.18 -4.87 -1.37
C ARG A 59 16.13 -4.23 0.03
N SER A 60 17.27 -4.21 0.72
CA SER A 60 17.38 -3.55 2.02
C SER A 60 17.12 -2.04 1.93
N LYS A 61 17.62 -1.38 0.89
CA LYS A 61 17.39 0.05 0.66
C LYS A 61 15.91 0.34 0.41
N PHE A 62 15.22 -0.51 -0.34
CA PHE A 62 13.78 -0.41 -0.59
C PHE A 62 12.96 -0.60 0.70
N GLN A 63 13.34 -1.56 1.53
CA GLN A 63 12.68 -1.80 2.83
C GLN A 63 12.83 -0.63 3.82
N ASN A 64 13.91 0.13 3.73
CA ASN A 64 14.23 1.24 4.64
C ASN A 64 13.97 2.63 4.03
N THR A 65 13.31 2.69 2.88
CA THR A 65 12.98 3.97 2.21
C THR A 65 11.50 3.93 1.84
N PRO A 66 10.70 4.99 2.12
CA PRO A 66 9.32 5.08 1.64
C PRO A 66 9.25 4.77 0.15
N SER A 67 8.30 3.93 -0.27
CA SER A 67 8.26 3.41 -1.63
C SER A 67 8.21 4.51 -2.68
N ARG A 68 7.46 5.59 -2.42
CA ARG A 68 7.39 6.77 -3.28
C ARG A 68 8.75 7.45 -3.46
N SER A 69 9.51 7.62 -2.37
CA SER A 69 10.85 8.19 -2.42
C SER A 69 11.80 7.28 -3.19
N PHE A 70 11.71 5.97 -2.99
CA PHE A 70 12.50 5.00 -3.74
C PHE A 70 12.19 5.06 -5.24
N MET A 71 10.91 5.02 -5.61
CA MET A 71 10.48 5.10 -7.00
C MET A 71 10.96 6.39 -7.67
N ARG A 72 10.83 7.52 -6.97
CA ARG A 72 11.26 8.82 -7.49
C ARG A 72 12.77 8.94 -7.62
N GLU A 73 13.52 8.54 -6.59
CA GLU A 73 14.95 8.81 -6.49
C GLU A 73 15.82 7.76 -7.18
N TYR A 74 15.42 6.51 -7.08
CA TYR A 74 16.20 5.38 -7.59
C TYR A 74 15.64 4.76 -8.86
N MET A 75 14.32 4.77 -9.04
CA MET A 75 13.69 4.24 -10.25
C MET A 75 13.40 5.31 -11.30
N HIS A 76 13.61 6.59 -10.98
CA HIS A 76 13.35 7.73 -11.86
C HIS A 76 11.90 7.85 -12.34
N VAL A 77 10.96 7.26 -11.61
CA VAL A 77 9.54 7.38 -11.88
C VAL A 77 9.07 8.74 -11.41
N HIS A 78 8.50 9.52 -12.31
CA HIS A 78 7.89 10.80 -11.94
C HIS A 78 6.50 10.53 -11.40
N MET A 79 6.35 10.76 -10.12
CA MET A 79 5.05 10.64 -9.44
C MET A 79 4.48 12.04 -9.21
N GLU A 80 3.34 12.33 -9.78
CA GLU A 80 2.60 13.54 -9.46
C GLU A 80 1.97 13.37 -8.07
N ASP A 81 2.01 14.41 -7.25
CA ASP A 81 1.36 14.39 -5.95
C ASP A 81 -0.15 14.31 -6.14
N GLY A 82 -0.71 13.14 -5.83
CA GLY A 82 -2.14 13.00 -5.67
C GLY A 82 -2.96 13.26 -6.93
N ALA A 83 -2.62 12.60 -8.05
CA ALA A 83 -3.48 12.67 -9.24
C ALA A 83 -4.91 12.17 -8.91
N VAL A 84 -5.03 11.13 -8.09
CA VAL A 84 -6.31 10.58 -7.62
C VAL A 84 -6.54 10.95 -6.15
N PHE A 85 -5.60 10.62 -5.26
CA PHE A 85 -5.69 10.93 -3.82
C PHE A 85 -4.75 12.09 -3.46
N ARG A 86 -5.26 13.16 -2.87
CA ARG A 86 -4.48 14.35 -2.53
C ARG A 86 -4.11 14.34 -1.05
N ALA A 87 -2.93 14.84 -0.70
CA ALA A 87 -2.49 14.96 0.69
C ALA A 87 -3.48 15.78 1.55
N ALA A 88 -4.17 16.77 0.97
CA ALA A 88 -5.17 17.57 1.65
C ALA A 88 -6.45 16.80 2.03
N ASP A 89 -6.68 15.65 1.41
CA ASP A 89 -7.85 14.80 1.68
C ASP A 89 -7.54 13.70 2.72
N MET A 90 -6.26 13.55 3.14
CA MET A 90 -5.83 12.63 4.19
C MET A 90 -6.13 13.25 5.57
N GLN A 91 -7.27 12.85 6.15
CA GLN A 91 -7.73 13.40 7.42
C GLN A 91 -7.23 12.55 8.60
N TRP A 92 -6.89 13.21 9.71
CA TRP A 92 -6.31 12.59 10.91
C TRP A 92 -7.13 12.92 12.14
N LYS A 93 -7.40 11.93 12.99
CA LYS A 93 -8.01 12.12 14.29
C LYS A 93 -7.68 11.00 15.27
N LYS A 94 -7.96 11.21 16.56
CA LYS A 94 -7.93 10.12 17.55
C LYS A 94 -9.04 9.12 17.26
N MET A 95 -8.68 7.85 17.39
CA MET A 95 -9.64 6.76 17.21
C MET A 95 -10.58 6.64 18.43
N LEU A 96 -11.80 6.17 18.14
CA LEU A 96 -12.77 5.87 19.19
C LEU A 96 -12.40 4.55 19.92
N PRO A 97 -12.87 4.34 21.14
CA PRO A 97 -12.89 3.02 21.75
C PRO A 97 -13.59 2.00 20.84
N LEU A 98 -13.04 0.77 20.74
CA LEU A 98 -13.51 -0.23 19.76
C LEU A 98 -14.99 -0.61 19.89
N ASN A 99 -15.54 -0.52 21.09
CA ASN A 99 -16.95 -0.80 21.38
C ASN A 99 -17.92 0.27 20.87
N GLU A 100 -17.42 1.47 20.54
CA GLU A 100 -18.23 2.57 20.02
C GLU A 100 -18.44 2.50 18.50
N TYR A 101 -17.68 1.68 17.79
CA TYR A 101 -17.89 1.47 16.37
C TYR A 101 -19.14 0.65 16.09
N ASP A 102 -19.79 0.94 14.98
CA ASP A 102 -20.97 0.21 14.51
C ASP A 102 -20.57 -1.17 13.97
N ALA A 103 -19.44 -1.24 13.29
CA ALA A 103 -18.78 -2.46 12.80
C ALA A 103 -17.28 -2.25 12.66
N LEU A 104 -16.53 -3.34 12.75
CA LEU A 104 -15.08 -3.39 12.59
C LEU A 104 -14.69 -4.51 11.63
N VAL A 105 -13.68 -4.28 10.82
CA VAL A 105 -13.13 -5.27 9.89
C VAL A 105 -11.61 -5.22 9.92
N PHE A 106 -10.98 -6.34 10.22
CA PHE A 106 -9.62 -6.60 9.76
C PHE A 106 -9.69 -7.10 8.32
N TYR A 107 -8.95 -6.46 7.44
CA TYR A 107 -8.87 -6.88 6.06
C TYR A 107 -7.43 -6.92 5.58
N GLY A 108 -7.02 -8.06 5.00
CA GLY A 108 -5.68 -8.26 4.47
C GLY A 108 -5.69 -8.54 2.96
N ASP A 109 -4.83 -7.82 2.22
CA ASP A 109 -4.35 -8.22 0.90
C ASP A 109 -2.97 -8.86 1.10
N LEU A 110 -2.94 -10.19 1.03
CA LEU A 110 -1.76 -10.98 1.31
C LEU A 110 -1.20 -11.52 -0.01
N SER A 111 -0.30 -10.78 -0.62
CA SER A 111 0.43 -11.25 -1.80
C SER A 111 1.16 -12.56 -1.51
N TYR A 112 0.94 -13.59 -2.35
CA TYR A 112 1.63 -14.90 -2.30
C TYR A 112 3.08 -14.85 -2.75
N LYS A 113 3.47 -13.79 -3.45
CA LYS A 113 4.85 -13.65 -3.91
C LYS A 113 5.79 -13.50 -2.74
N ALA A 114 7.01 -13.99 -2.89
CA ALA A 114 8.07 -14.10 -1.89
C ALA A 114 8.17 -12.92 -0.90
N ALA A 115 9.03 -13.04 0.12
CA ALA A 115 9.27 -12.02 1.16
C ALA A 115 9.51 -10.58 0.65
N ALA A 116 9.73 -10.40 -0.64
CA ALA A 116 9.93 -9.12 -1.32
C ALA A 116 8.64 -8.33 -1.59
N CYS A 117 7.44 -8.93 -1.45
CA CYS A 117 6.18 -8.22 -1.68
C CYS A 117 5.59 -7.70 -0.37
N TYR A 118 4.95 -6.54 -0.43
CA TYR A 118 4.22 -6.00 0.71
C TYR A 118 3.12 -6.97 1.17
N LYS A 119 2.93 -7.04 2.46
CA LYS A 119 1.79 -7.66 3.11
C LYS A 119 0.99 -6.52 3.71
N GLY A 120 -0.22 -6.32 3.23
CA GLY A 120 -1.12 -5.28 3.72
C GLY A 120 -2.23 -5.87 4.57
N MET A 121 -2.38 -5.41 5.80
CA MET A 121 -3.57 -5.68 6.62
C MET A 121 -3.95 -4.42 7.39
N VAL A 122 -5.23 -4.12 7.41
CA VAL A 122 -5.76 -2.93 8.11
C VAL A 122 -6.91 -3.31 9.03
N LEU A 123 -6.99 -2.63 10.18
CA LEU A 123 -8.20 -2.60 10.99
C LEU A 123 -8.96 -1.32 10.67
N VAL A 124 -10.15 -1.45 10.12
CA VAL A 124 -11.04 -0.33 9.82
C VAL A 124 -12.33 -0.44 10.62
N GLY A 125 -12.73 0.67 11.22
CA GLY A 125 -14.01 0.81 11.93
C GLY A 125 -14.98 1.73 11.18
N LYS A 126 -16.27 1.39 11.20
CA LYS A 126 -17.36 2.25 10.72
C LYS A 126 -18.05 2.91 11.90
N LYS A 127 -18.27 4.23 11.78
CA LYS A 127 -19.11 4.99 12.72
C LYS A 127 -20.02 5.93 11.92
N GLY A 128 -21.29 5.61 11.84
CA GLY A 128 -22.21 6.32 10.98
C GLY A 128 -21.76 6.31 9.50
N ARG A 129 -21.36 7.49 8.98
CA ARG A 129 -20.85 7.65 7.61
C ARG A 129 -19.33 7.65 7.53
N GLU A 130 -18.64 7.63 8.66
CA GLU A 130 -17.19 7.71 8.71
C GLU A 130 -16.54 6.32 8.78
N PHE A 131 -15.39 6.20 8.16
CA PHE A 131 -14.51 5.05 8.19
C PHE A 131 -13.20 5.47 8.84
N HIS A 132 -12.78 4.75 9.85
CA HIS A 132 -11.56 5.02 10.60
C HIS A 132 -10.54 3.92 10.38
N ILE A 133 -9.40 4.24 9.80
CA ILE A 133 -8.25 3.34 9.68
C ILE A 133 -7.53 3.36 11.02
N ILE A 134 -7.76 2.32 11.82
CA ILE A 134 -7.39 2.29 13.25
C ILE A 134 -5.97 1.77 13.41
N HIS A 135 -5.65 0.64 12.73
CA HIS A 135 -4.33 0.02 12.72
C HIS A 135 -3.95 -0.41 11.32
N THR A 136 -2.68 -0.27 11.00
CA THR A 136 -2.12 -0.66 9.70
C THR A 136 -0.90 -1.56 9.91
N PHE A 137 -0.85 -2.66 9.16
CA PHE A 137 0.35 -3.43 8.89
C PHE A 137 0.61 -3.34 7.39
N LEU A 138 1.71 -2.73 6.98
CA LEU A 138 2.03 -2.58 5.57
C LEU A 138 3.54 -2.58 5.37
N ARG A 139 4.11 -3.75 5.20
CA ARG A 139 5.56 -3.91 5.06
C ARG A 139 5.93 -5.16 4.28
N GLN A 140 7.13 -5.16 3.74
CA GLN A 140 7.74 -6.36 3.21
C GLN A 140 8.13 -7.29 4.37
N SER A 141 7.44 -8.42 4.49
CA SER A 141 7.65 -9.36 5.57
C SER A 141 7.23 -10.76 5.18
N THR A 142 7.54 -11.73 6.03
CA THR A 142 6.98 -13.07 5.91
C THR A 142 5.54 -13.11 6.44
N ARG A 143 4.78 -14.12 6.03
CA ARG A 143 3.42 -14.37 6.54
C ARG A 143 3.40 -14.51 8.06
N ALA A 144 4.36 -15.26 8.61
CA ALA A 144 4.47 -15.48 10.05
C ALA A 144 4.63 -14.17 10.87
N VAL A 145 5.29 -13.15 10.32
CA VAL A 145 5.41 -11.83 10.97
C VAL A 145 4.05 -11.12 11.03
N LEU A 146 3.29 -11.16 9.93
CA LEU A 146 1.94 -10.57 9.90
C LEU A 146 0.98 -11.31 10.84
N VAL A 147 1.03 -12.65 10.83
CA VAL A 147 0.17 -13.47 11.71
C VAL A 147 0.44 -13.14 13.18
N ARG A 148 1.71 -13.14 13.60
CA ARG A 148 2.10 -12.75 14.96
C ARG A 148 1.63 -11.35 15.32
N TRP A 149 1.83 -10.37 14.42
CA TRP A 149 1.34 -9.01 14.63
C TRP A 149 -0.17 -8.96 14.90
N LEU A 150 -0.98 -9.73 14.16
CA LEU A 150 -2.42 -9.77 14.39
C LEU A 150 -2.76 -10.37 15.76
N TYR A 151 -2.09 -11.44 16.16
CA TYR A 151 -2.29 -12.06 17.46
C TYR A 151 -1.84 -11.14 18.60
N ASP A 152 -0.70 -10.46 18.47
CA ASP A 152 -0.22 -9.48 19.44
C ASP A 152 -1.23 -8.33 19.61
N LEU A 153 -1.70 -7.76 18.50
CA LEU A 153 -2.71 -6.72 18.52
C LEU A 153 -4.05 -7.19 19.10
N TYR A 154 -4.43 -8.45 18.82
CA TYR A 154 -5.63 -9.08 19.37
C TYR A 154 -5.58 -9.13 20.90
N GLU A 155 -4.44 -9.48 21.47
CA GLU A 155 -4.23 -9.51 22.92
C GLU A 155 -4.14 -8.09 23.51
N GLU A 156 -3.27 -7.24 22.96
CA GLU A 156 -3.02 -5.89 23.45
C GLU A 156 -4.29 -5.02 23.50
N ARG A 157 -5.13 -5.14 22.46
CA ARG A 157 -6.36 -4.35 22.35
C ARG A 157 -7.59 -5.04 22.93
N GLY A 158 -7.45 -6.25 23.42
CA GLY A 158 -8.56 -7.01 23.99
C GLY A 158 -9.66 -7.30 22.98
N LEU A 159 -9.28 -7.59 21.71
CA LEU A 159 -10.20 -7.76 20.59
C LEU A 159 -11.13 -8.94 20.76
N GLN A 160 -10.79 -9.92 21.61
CA GLN A 160 -11.65 -11.04 21.99
C GLN A 160 -12.98 -10.59 22.63
N ARG A 161 -13.01 -9.38 23.16
CA ARG A 161 -14.24 -8.79 23.76
C ARG A 161 -15.09 -8.04 22.73
N CYS A 162 -14.57 -7.84 21.51
CA CYS A 162 -15.25 -7.09 20.47
C CYS A 162 -16.07 -8.04 19.57
N ARG A 163 -17.38 -8.08 19.77
CA ARG A 163 -18.30 -8.96 19.01
C ARG A 163 -18.62 -8.45 17.59
N LYS A 164 -18.31 -7.19 17.30
CA LYS A 164 -18.64 -6.52 16.03
C LYS A 164 -17.51 -6.56 15.01
N ILE A 165 -16.45 -7.34 15.28
CA ILE A 165 -15.27 -7.41 14.45
C ILE A 165 -15.29 -8.65 13.56
N ARG A 166 -14.89 -8.48 12.30
CA ARG A 166 -14.68 -9.55 11.33
C ARG A 166 -13.23 -9.57 10.88
N TYR A 167 -12.68 -10.75 10.67
CA TYR A 167 -11.30 -10.96 10.21
C TYR A 167 -11.35 -11.61 8.84
N LEU A 168 -10.93 -10.89 7.82
CA LEU A 168 -11.05 -11.32 6.42
C LEU A 168 -9.73 -11.13 5.69
N ILE A 169 -9.42 -12.05 4.82
CA ILE A 169 -8.27 -12.01 3.92
C ILE A 169 -8.78 -12.16 2.50
N GLU A 170 -8.23 -11.40 1.57
CA GLU A 170 -8.53 -11.58 0.15
C GLU A 170 -8.20 -13.00 -0.30
N GLY A 171 -9.20 -13.73 -0.74
CA GLY A 171 -9.07 -15.15 -1.07
C GLY A 171 -9.02 -15.38 -2.57
N LEU A 172 -7.81 -15.58 -3.12
CA LEU A 172 -7.59 -16.21 -4.42
C LEU A 172 -6.59 -17.37 -4.25
N PHE A 173 -7.01 -18.58 -4.58
CA PHE A 173 -6.23 -19.78 -4.94
C PHE A 173 -5.38 -20.56 -3.92
N SER A 174 -4.97 -20.09 -2.75
CA SER A 174 -4.20 -20.91 -1.80
C SER A 174 -4.50 -20.59 -0.33
N MET A 175 -5.78 -20.55 -0.02
CA MET A 175 -6.28 -20.23 1.33
C MET A 175 -5.81 -21.18 2.42
N ASP A 176 -5.64 -22.45 2.10
CA ASP A 176 -5.29 -23.46 3.10
C ASP A 176 -3.94 -23.18 3.77
N GLU A 177 -2.98 -22.62 3.02
CA GLU A 177 -1.67 -22.26 3.59
C GLU A 177 -1.73 -21.07 4.58
N PHE A 178 -2.58 -20.07 4.32
CA PHE A 178 -2.72 -18.94 5.25
C PHE A 178 -3.53 -19.35 6.48
N VAL A 179 -4.58 -20.12 6.31
CA VAL A 179 -5.32 -20.69 7.44
C VAL A 179 -4.37 -21.50 8.31
N ASN A 180 -3.50 -22.32 7.71
CA ASN A 180 -2.50 -23.09 8.44
C ASN A 180 -1.51 -22.21 9.23
N ASP A 181 -1.08 -21.06 8.67
CA ASP A 181 -0.19 -20.13 9.39
C ASP A 181 -0.90 -19.52 10.63
N PHE A 182 -2.19 -19.17 10.50
CA PHE A 182 -2.99 -18.69 11.62
C PHE A 182 -3.28 -19.79 12.64
N ASP A 183 -3.58 -21.00 12.20
CA ASP A 183 -3.82 -22.14 13.07
C ASP A 183 -2.57 -22.51 13.84
N ALA A 184 -1.39 -22.53 13.21
CA ALA A 184 -0.12 -22.80 13.86
C ALA A 184 0.22 -21.76 14.97
N GLU A 185 -0.04 -20.48 14.74
CA GLU A 185 0.12 -19.47 15.78
C GLU A 185 -0.95 -19.65 16.88
N GLY A 186 -2.18 -20.00 16.48
CA GLY A 186 -3.27 -20.32 17.42
C GLY A 186 -2.94 -21.48 18.33
N ASP A 187 -2.37 -22.56 17.80
CA ASP A 187 -1.88 -23.69 18.59
C ASP A 187 -0.84 -23.25 19.62
N THR A 188 0.06 -22.35 19.23
CA THR A 188 1.07 -21.79 20.12
C THR A 188 0.47 -20.95 21.24
N ARG A 189 -0.58 -20.17 20.93
CA ARG A 189 -1.23 -19.25 21.88
C ARG A 189 -2.38 -19.86 22.67
N GLY A 190 -2.86 -21.03 22.25
CA GLY A 190 -3.99 -21.75 22.88
C GLY A 190 -5.37 -21.19 22.55
N TYR A 191 -5.50 -20.37 21.49
CA TYR A 191 -6.77 -19.88 20.98
C TYR A 191 -6.65 -19.49 19.48
N TYR A 192 -7.78 -19.43 18.77
CA TYR A 192 -7.82 -19.14 17.35
C TYR A 192 -8.55 -17.84 17.04
N ILE A 193 -7.96 -17.00 16.20
CA ILE A 193 -8.65 -15.84 15.62
C ILE A 193 -9.47 -16.33 14.43
N PRO A 194 -10.78 -16.04 14.32
CA PRO A 194 -11.65 -16.58 13.27
C PRO A 194 -11.45 -15.87 11.93
N VAL A 195 -10.26 -16.00 11.36
CA VAL A 195 -9.91 -15.43 10.06
C VAL A 195 -10.59 -16.22 8.95
N ARG A 196 -11.20 -15.51 7.98
CA ARG A 196 -11.92 -16.11 6.86
C ARG A 196 -11.49 -15.49 5.53
N ALA A 197 -11.68 -16.27 4.44
CA ALA A 197 -11.50 -15.76 3.10
C ALA A 197 -12.66 -14.83 2.69
N ASP A 198 -12.31 -13.73 2.08
CA ASP A 198 -13.24 -12.98 1.26
C ASP A 198 -13.29 -13.59 -0.15
N LYS A 199 -14.34 -14.33 -0.44
CA LYS A 199 -14.57 -15.01 -1.73
C LYS A 199 -15.45 -14.20 -2.68
N ARG A 200 -15.75 -12.95 -2.36
CA ARG A 200 -16.57 -12.10 -3.24
C ARG A 200 -15.87 -11.88 -4.57
N PRO A 201 -16.58 -11.95 -5.70
CA PRO A 201 -16.01 -11.57 -6.99
C PRO A 201 -15.61 -10.08 -6.95
N LYS A 202 -14.41 -9.78 -7.38
CA LYS A 202 -13.87 -8.41 -7.42
C LYS A 202 -13.58 -8.01 -8.86
N GLY A 203 -13.87 -6.77 -9.19
CA GLY A 203 -13.46 -6.14 -10.43
C GLY A 203 -11.98 -5.77 -10.47
N ASP A 204 -11.61 -4.96 -11.46
CA ASP A 204 -10.24 -4.46 -11.59
C ASP A 204 -9.79 -3.75 -10.31
N LYS A 205 -8.58 -4.06 -9.86
CA LYS A 205 -7.99 -3.57 -8.62
C LYS A 205 -7.89 -2.03 -8.60
N TYR A 206 -7.41 -1.45 -9.70
CA TYR A 206 -7.23 -0.01 -9.78
C TYR A 206 -8.55 0.74 -9.79
N ASP A 207 -9.53 0.24 -10.54
CA ASP A 207 -10.88 0.85 -10.62
C ASP A 207 -11.59 0.81 -9.25
N ARG A 208 -11.40 -0.26 -8.46
CA ARG A 208 -11.95 -0.40 -7.11
C ARG A 208 -11.33 0.60 -6.13
N ILE A 209 -9.99 0.73 -6.15
CA ILE A 209 -9.27 1.67 -5.30
C ILE A 209 -9.66 3.11 -5.67
N GLU A 210 -9.67 3.45 -6.97
CA GLU A 210 -10.06 4.77 -7.46
C GLU A 210 -11.48 5.14 -7.02
N ALA A 211 -12.41 4.20 -7.03
CA ALA A 211 -13.79 4.43 -6.56
C ALA A 211 -13.87 4.88 -5.09
N THR A 212 -12.87 4.55 -4.27
CA THR A 212 -12.82 5.02 -2.87
C THR A 212 -12.47 6.51 -2.74
N GLN A 213 -11.94 7.16 -3.78
CA GLN A 213 -11.56 8.58 -3.78
C GLN A 213 -12.67 9.48 -3.21
N SER A 214 -13.91 9.19 -3.58
CA SER A 214 -15.07 9.96 -3.13
C SER A 214 -15.25 9.99 -1.61
N TYR A 215 -14.83 8.95 -0.89
CA TYR A 215 -14.88 8.93 0.57
C TYR A 215 -13.83 9.86 1.18
N PHE A 216 -12.63 9.93 0.58
CA PHE A 216 -11.56 10.84 1.00
C PHE A 216 -11.93 12.30 0.73
N GLU A 217 -12.41 12.63 -0.46
CA GLU A 217 -12.84 13.98 -0.83
C GLU A 217 -13.98 14.51 0.06
N ARG A 218 -14.90 13.62 0.45
CA ARG A 218 -16.00 13.95 1.36
C ARG A 218 -15.60 13.93 2.83
N ARG A 219 -14.31 13.70 3.13
CA ARG A 219 -13.76 13.63 4.49
C ARG A 219 -14.43 12.55 5.35
N ASN A 220 -14.80 11.44 4.75
CA ASN A 220 -15.40 10.30 5.44
C ASN A 220 -14.36 9.26 5.86
N VAL A 221 -13.11 9.35 5.38
CA VAL A 221 -12.00 8.46 5.78
C VAL A 221 -11.06 9.20 6.69
N TRP A 222 -10.76 8.59 7.84
CA TRP A 222 -9.90 9.13 8.87
C TRP A 222 -8.79 8.17 9.22
N PHE A 223 -7.57 8.67 9.29
CA PHE A 223 -6.39 7.96 9.73
C PHE A 223 -6.16 8.18 11.23
N ASN A 224 -5.59 7.18 11.89
CA ASN A 224 -5.24 7.26 13.29
C ASN A 224 -4.07 8.23 13.50
N ILE A 225 -4.33 9.33 14.24
CA ILE A 225 -3.30 10.34 14.54
C ILE A 225 -2.16 9.76 15.40
N ASP A 226 -2.47 8.80 16.27
CA ASP A 226 -1.49 8.20 17.17
C ASP A 226 -0.52 7.26 16.40
N GLU A 227 -0.88 6.82 15.18
CA GLU A 227 -0.03 6.01 14.31
C GLU A 227 0.60 6.80 13.15
N ARG A 228 0.38 8.11 13.09
CA ARG A 228 0.77 8.95 11.95
C ARG A 228 2.23 8.82 11.54
N GLU A 229 3.12 8.65 12.50
CA GLU A 229 4.57 8.57 12.29
C GLU A 229 5.07 7.11 12.24
N THR A 230 4.20 6.12 12.35
CA THR A 230 4.60 4.72 12.24
C THR A 230 4.99 4.41 10.79
N PRO A 231 6.00 3.54 10.56
CA PRO A 231 6.43 3.20 9.20
C PRO A 231 5.30 2.64 8.32
N ASP A 232 4.42 1.82 8.89
CA ASP A 232 3.31 1.20 8.17
C ASP A 232 2.26 2.25 7.73
N GLN A 233 1.96 3.21 8.59
CA GLN A 233 0.98 4.25 8.30
C GLN A 233 1.53 5.27 7.30
N VAL A 234 2.81 5.62 7.41
CA VAL A 234 3.50 6.46 6.42
C VAL A 234 3.50 5.78 5.05
N GLU A 235 3.82 4.47 5.00
CA GLU A 235 3.80 3.71 3.76
C GLU A 235 2.40 3.66 3.14
N LEU A 236 1.34 3.49 3.95
CA LEU A 236 -0.04 3.49 3.46
C LEU A 236 -0.41 4.83 2.80
N VAL A 237 -0.06 5.94 3.45
CA VAL A 237 -0.30 7.28 2.89
C VAL A 237 0.52 7.49 1.62
N ASP A 238 1.78 7.08 1.60
CA ASP A 238 2.65 7.18 0.42
C ASP A 238 2.10 6.36 -0.76
N GLN A 239 1.55 5.17 -0.52
CA GLN A 239 0.91 4.37 -1.57
C GLN A 239 -0.33 5.07 -2.14
N TYR A 240 -1.16 5.70 -1.29
CA TYR A 240 -2.30 6.51 -1.76
C TYR A 240 -1.85 7.70 -2.60
N LEU A 241 -0.86 8.45 -2.12
CA LEU A 241 -0.35 9.64 -2.83
C LEU A 241 0.39 9.28 -4.13
N ALA A 242 0.87 8.05 -4.22
CA ALA A 242 1.52 7.51 -5.40
C ALA A 242 0.56 6.80 -6.35
N PHE A 243 -0.71 6.65 -5.97
CA PHE A 243 -1.68 5.89 -6.74
C PHE A 243 -1.96 6.55 -8.09
N GLU A 244 -1.63 5.84 -9.14
CA GLU A 244 -1.87 6.23 -10.53
C GLU A 244 -1.95 4.98 -11.41
N LYS A 245 -3.00 4.87 -12.23
CA LYS A 245 -3.19 3.73 -13.13
C LYS A 245 -2.04 3.61 -14.13
N GLY A 246 -1.38 2.46 -14.17
CA GLY A 246 -0.26 2.21 -15.08
C GLY A 246 1.09 2.73 -14.61
N SER A 247 1.21 3.30 -13.40
CA SER A 247 2.49 3.77 -12.86
C SER A 247 3.41 2.66 -12.35
N GLY A 248 2.87 1.45 -12.11
CA GLY A 248 3.58 0.38 -11.42
C GLY A 248 3.80 0.66 -9.93
N SER A 249 3.08 1.65 -9.35
CA SER A 249 3.13 1.93 -7.91
C SER A 249 2.55 0.77 -7.12
N MET A 250 3.07 0.59 -5.90
CA MET A 250 2.52 -0.38 -4.94
C MET A 250 1.14 0.09 -4.50
N VAL A 251 0.20 -0.83 -4.37
CA VAL A 251 -1.19 -0.55 -4.02
C VAL A 251 -1.77 -1.55 -3.01
N ASP A 252 -0.89 -2.32 -2.33
CA ASP A 252 -1.31 -3.37 -1.39
C ASP A 252 -2.05 -2.78 -0.18
N GLY A 253 -1.59 -1.62 0.31
CA GLY A 253 -2.26 -0.88 1.38
C GLY A 253 -3.62 -0.32 0.95
N PRO A 254 -3.71 0.47 -0.12
CA PRO A 254 -4.98 0.96 -0.68
C PRO A 254 -5.98 -0.15 -0.99
N ASP A 255 -5.53 -1.31 -1.49
CA ASP A 255 -6.41 -2.45 -1.76
C ASP A 255 -6.95 -3.11 -0.49
N ALA A 256 -6.11 -3.25 0.53
CA ALA A 256 -6.58 -3.73 1.84
C ALA A 256 -7.63 -2.78 2.44
N VAL A 257 -7.42 -1.46 2.34
CA VAL A 257 -8.41 -0.47 2.79
C VAL A 257 -9.69 -0.56 1.95
N GLU A 258 -9.59 -0.64 0.61
CA GLU A 258 -10.76 -0.79 -0.27
C GLU A 258 -11.60 -2.02 0.14
N GLY A 259 -10.95 -3.17 0.33
CA GLY A 259 -11.62 -4.38 0.76
C GLY A 259 -12.38 -4.22 2.08
N ALA A 260 -11.78 -3.52 3.05
CA ALA A 260 -12.43 -3.20 4.32
C ALA A 260 -13.62 -2.23 4.14
N LEU A 261 -13.45 -1.15 3.37
CA LEU A 261 -14.51 -0.16 3.11
C LEU A 261 -15.70 -0.79 2.40
N SER A 262 -15.45 -1.63 1.40
CA SER A 262 -16.48 -2.35 0.65
C SER A 262 -17.35 -3.23 1.56
N LEU A 263 -16.72 -3.93 2.52
CA LEU A 263 -17.41 -4.74 3.51
C LEU A 263 -18.22 -3.92 4.52
N LEU A 264 -17.63 -2.83 5.01
CA LEU A 264 -18.27 -1.97 6.00
C LEU A 264 -19.42 -1.15 5.41
N ASN A 265 -19.33 -0.80 4.12
CA ASN A 265 -20.40 -0.08 3.44
C ASN A 265 -21.66 -0.92 3.25
N SER A 266 -21.53 -2.25 3.19
CA SER A 266 -22.67 -3.18 3.12
C SER A 266 -23.37 -3.41 4.47
N VAL A 267 -22.81 -2.90 5.57
CA VAL A 267 -23.41 -2.94 6.91
C VAL A 267 -24.26 -1.69 7.08
N THR A 268 -25.56 -1.84 6.98
CA THR A 268 -26.58 -0.80 7.28
C THR A 268 -26.84 -0.68 8.76
#